data_f0a53cf670f2cb5b6d544885a33ce93b
#
_entry.id   f0a53cf670f2cb5b6d544885a33ce93b
#
_cell.length_a   1.000
_cell.length_b   1.000
_cell.length_c   1.000
_cell.angle_alpha   90.00
_cell.angle_beta   90.00
_cell.angle_gamma   90.00
#
_symmetry.space_group_name_H-M   'P 1'
#
loop_
_entity.id
_entity.type
_entity.pdbx_description
1 polymer ?
#
loop_
_entity_poly.entity_id
_entity_poly.type
_entity_poly.pdbx_seq_one_letter_code
_entity_poly.pdbx_strand_id
1 'polypeptide(L)'
;MERVNGRQLSEVWATLSEKQRFGLVKSLVEIERKFVNTIFTGIGSLYYKDACPNSYDAVDKTQLPILKQEAASRFVIGQTTERSFCADERQEQGVRGPWRTAEEYLTAVARREISLIQKCATHRPQDVPAAVRRTQGAINNHIELLKKFITLLPYILPTGEATRPTLMHHDLHLDNIFVDSADPTKISSIIDWQAVYTAPLFLQARFPSVFDCDDPYPWGAVQPELPDDFDNLSPMEKELARKAHDRLRLKKFYELASRKFNPLLMKAMDAMQDDDDPTSYIFYLVGQSSSDGLVPLRELLVQIYEKEGRRQGEEWAVAFNEYENLRAQLLGKDGWVSNEEYDEAMQIYQSHKDDLEALRRRLEQLS
;
A
#
# COMPACT_ATOMS: atom_id res chain seq x y z
N MET A 1 -13.62 -21.79 17.26
CA MET A 1 -12.30 -21.12 17.30
C MET A 1 -11.46 -21.82 18.36
N GLU A 2 -10.23 -22.19 18.05
CA GLU A 2 -9.31 -22.78 19.02
C GLU A 2 -8.96 -21.75 20.10
N ARG A 3 -8.85 -22.20 21.36
CA ARG A 3 -8.42 -21.33 22.45
C ARG A 3 -6.91 -21.06 22.31
N VAL A 4 -6.52 -19.80 22.31
CA VAL A 4 -5.11 -19.40 22.26
C VAL A 4 -4.40 -19.84 23.54
N ASN A 5 -3.24 -20.47 23.37
CA ASN A 5 -2.35 -20.82 24.47
C ASN A 5 -1.38 -19.64 24.72
N GLY A 6 -1.21 -19.26 25.99
CA GLY A 6 -0.34 -18.15 26.38
C GLY A 6 -1.09 -17.02 27.07
N ARG A 7 -0.41 -15.90 27.24
CA ARG A 7 -0.95 -14.66 27.84
C ARG A 7 -0.98 -13.54 26.81
N GLN A 8 -2.03 -12.75 26.85
CA GLN A 8 -2.14 -11.56 26.00
C GLN A 8 -1.01 -10.57 26.33
N LEU A 9 -0.37 -10.02 25.31
CA LEU A 9 0.81 -9.19 25.51
C LEU A 9 0.50 -7.91 26.29
N SER A 10 -0.68 -7.33 26.10
CA SER A 10 -1.16 -6.14 26.86
C SER A 10 -1.19 -6.38 28.37
N GLU A 11 -1.55 -7.59 28.81
CA GLU A 11 -1.60 -7.93 30.25
C GLU A 11 -0.22 -7.99 30.89
N VAL A 12 0.81 -8.35 30.13
CA VAL A 12 2.17 -8.56 30.65
C VAL A 12 3.14 -7.43 30.33
N TRP A 13 2.81 -6.58 29.36
CA TRP A 13 3.70 -5.57 28.81
C TRP A 13 4.38 -4.68 29.86
N ALA A 14 3.60 -4.19 30.81
CA ALA A 14 4.11 -3.31 31.86
C ALA A 14 5.13 -4.00 32.81
N THR A 15 5.06 -5.33 32.92
CA THR A 15 5.92 -6.13 33.80
C THR A 15 7.19 -6.65 33.12
N LEU A 16 7.26 -6.53 31.77
CA LEU A 16 8.43 -6.99 31.02
C LEU A 16 9.63 -6.09 31.25
N SER A 17 10.77 -6.71 31.53
CA SER A 17 12.06 -6.03 31.50
C SER A 17 12.42 -5.60 30.09
N GLU A 18 13.29 -4.60 29.95
CA GLU A 18 13.80 -4.14 28.66
C GLU A 18 14.39 -5.30 27.81
N LYS A 19 15.18 -6.17 28.44
CA LYS A 19 15.73 -7.36 27.77
C LYS A 19 14.65 -8.29 27.21
N GLN A 20 13.54 -8.47 27.94
CA GLN A 20 12.42 -9.28 27.48
C GLN A 20 11.70 -8.61 26.30
N ARG A 21 11.49 -7.29 26.33
CA ARG A 21 10.91 -6.53 25.23
C ARG A 21 11.77 -6.63 23.95
N PHE A 22 13.10 -6.53 24.07
CA PHE A 22 14.01 -6.77 22.95
C PHE A 22 13.96 -8.22 22.43
N GLY A 23 13.82 -9.20 23.32
CA GLY A 23 13.61 -10.59 22.92
C GLY A 23 12.33 -10.80 22.12
N LEU A 24 11.24 -10.17 22.58
CA LEU A 24 9.95 -10.17 21.89
C LEU A 24 10.04 -9.54 20.50
N VAL A 25 10.70 -8.39 20.36
CA VAL A 25 10.93 -7.74 19.08
C VAL A 25 11.62 -8.67 18.09
N LYS A 26 12.62 -9.44 18.54
CA LYS A 26 13.27 -10.42 17.66
C LYS A 26 12.30 -11.50 17.19
N SER A 27 11.46 -12.03 18.09
CA SER A 27 10.43 -13.00 17.72
C SER A 27 9.44 -12.43 16.71
N LEU A 28 9.06 -11.15 16.84
CA LEU A 28 8.18 -10.46 15.89
C LEU A 28 8.82 -10.32 14.51
N VAL A 29 10.07 -9.86 14.45
CA VAL A 29 10.83 -9.74 13.19
C VAL A 29 10.98 -11.09 12.49
N GLU A 30 11.20 -12.18 13.24
CA GLU A 30 11.27 -13.53 12.67
C GLU A 30 9.94 -14.00 12.08
N ILE A 31 8.80 -13.62 12.69
CA ILE A 31 7.47 -13.94 12.18
C ILE A 31 7.20 -13.14 10.91
N GLU A 32 7.40 -11.83 10.93
CA GLU A 32 7.20 -10.96 9.76
C GLU A 32 8.08 -11.38 8.58
N ARG A 33 9.34 -11.77 8.87
CA ARG A 33 10.23 -12.32 7.83
C ARG A 33 9.62 -13.53 7.12
N LYS A 34 8.88 -14.38 7.81
CA LYS A 34 8.23 -15.56 7.19
C LYS A 34 7.15 -15.10 6.20
N PHE A 35 6.35 -14.10 6.55
CA PHE A 35 5.34 -13.52 5.65
C PHE A 35 5.99 -12.84 4.47
N VAL A 36 6.97 -11.97 4.70
CA VAL A 36 7.69 -11.24 3.66
C VAL A 36 8.41 -12.18 2.69
N ASN A 37 8.94 -13.32 3.14
CA ASN A 37 9.59 -14.30 2.28
C ASN A 37 8.62 -15.31 1.63
N THR A 38 7.34 -15.26 1.94
CA THR A 38 6.34 -16.10 1.25
C THR A 38 5.95 -15.44 -0.07
N ILE A 39 6.11 -16.17 -1.17
CA ILE A 39 5.81 -15.68 -2.51
C ILE A 39 4.35 -15.96 -2.84
N PHE A 40 3.51 -14.93 -2.72
CA PHE A 40 2.12 -14.98 -3.15
C PHE A 40 2.02 -14.71 -4.65
N THR A 41 1.03 -15.32 -5.32
CA THR A 41 0.88 -15.27 -6.78
C THR A 41 0.06 -14.08 -7.26
N GLY A 42 -0.56 -13.34 -6.36
CA GLY A 42 -1.43 -12.21 -6.69
C GLY A 42 -1.85 -11.40 -5.47
N ILE A 43 -2.56 -10.33 -5.74
CA ILE A 43 -3.09 -9.35 -4.79
C ILE A 43 -4.59 -9.62 -4.63
N GLY A 44 -5.04 -9.80 -3.38
CA GLY A 44 -6.41 -10.13 -3.04
C GLY A 44 -6.50 -10.85 -1.70
N SER A 45 -7.63 -11.43 -1.36
CA SER A 45 -7.79 -12.13 -0.09
C SER A 45 -7.64 -13.64 -0.23
N LEU A 46 -7.19 -14.27 0.86
CA LEU A 46 -7.04 -15.73 0.95
C LEU A 46 -8.39 -16.40 1.17
N TYR A 47 -8.67 -17.41 0.36
CA TYR A 47 -9.86 -18.24 0.45
C TYR A 47 -9.47 -19.72 0.49
N TYR A 48 -10.37 -20.55 1.03
CA TYR A 48 -10.32 -21.97 0.72
C TYR A 48 -10.67 -22.19 -0.75
N LYS A 49 -9.97 -23.10 -1.40
CA LYS A 49 -10.10 -23.35 -2.84
C LYS A 49 -11.54 -23.64 -3.27
N ASP A 50 -12.26 -24.41 -2.47
CA ASP A 50 -13.65 -24.80 -2.76
C ASP A 50 -14.64 -23.64 -2.63
N ALA A 51 -14.23 -22.55 -1.99
CA ALA A 51 -15.08 -21.38 -1.75
C ALA A 51 -14.90 -20.24 -2.79
N CYS A 52 -13.95 -20.36 -3.72
CA CYS A 52 -13.64 -19.28 -4.65
C CYS A 52 -13.27 -19.80 -6.06
N PRO A 53 -14.26 -19.89 -6.99
CA PRO A 53 -14.05 -20.48 -8.31
C PRO A 53 -13.12 -19.64 -9.23
N ASN A 54 -13.16 -18.30 -9.13
CA ASN A 54 -12.35 -17.39 -9.94
C ASN A 54 -11.15 -16.90 -9.12
N SER A 55 -10.08 -17.69 -9.07
CA SER A 55 -8.95 -17.45 -8.18
C SER A 55 -7.65 -17.97 -8.76
N TYR A 56 -6.54 -17.51 -8.15
CA TYR A 56 -5.20 -18.04 -8.41
C TYR A 56 -4.75 -18.94 -7.25
N ASP A 57 -3.90 -19.92 -7.51
CA ASP A 57 -3.21 -20.62 -6.42
C ASP A 57 -2.55 -19.57 -5.49
N ALA A 58 -2.68 -19.73 -4.18
CA ALA A 58 -2.24 -18.68 -3.24
C ALA A 58 -0.73 -18.42 -3.30
N VAL A 59 0.06 -19.48 -3.47
CA VAL A 59 1.51 -19.41 -3.52
C VAL A 59 2.06 -20.29 -4.63
N ASP A 60 3.27 -19.96 -5.10
CA ASP A 60 4.00 -20.85 -5.98
C ASP A 60 4.48 -22.08 -5.19
N LYS A 61 3.80 -23.20 -5.39
CA LYS A 61 4.08 -24.46 -4.68
C LYS A 61 5.48 -25.00 -4.96
N THR A 62 6.08 -24.66 -6.11
CA THR A 62 7.43 -25.10 -6.47
C THR A 62 8.49 -24.52 -5.52
N GLN A 63 8.20 -23.41 -4.88
CA GLN A 63 9.06 -22.73 -3.93
C GLN A 63 8.91 -23.26 -2.49
N LEU A 64 7.95 -24.16 -2.25
CA LEU A 64 7.66 -24.67 -0.91
C LEU A 64 8.26 -26.09 -0.70
N PRO A 65 8.71 -26.41 0.53
CA PRO A 65 9.01 -27.77 0.92
C PRO A 65 7.80 -28.70 0.69
N ILE A 66 8.03 -29.91 0.23
CA ILE A 66 6.99 -30.89 -0.13
C ILE A 66 5.91 -31.02 0.96
N LEU A 67 6.30 -31.08 2.23
CA LEU A 67 5.38 -31.17 3.36
C LEU A 67 4.43 -29.98 3.50
N LYS A 68 4.75 -28.82 2.92
CA LYS A 68 3.91 -27.62 2.95
C LYS A 68 3.05 -27.46 1.70
N GLN A 69 3.36 -28.16 0.62
CA GLN A 69 2.64 -28.04 -0.66
C GLN A 69 1.18 -28.49 -0.53
N GLU A 70 0.92 -29.57 0.22
CA GLU A 70 -0.44 -30.05 0.47
C GLU A 70 -1.27 -28.99 1.21
N ALA A 71 -0.74 -28.42 2.31
CA ALA A 71 -1.42 -27.36 3.04
C ALA A 71 -1.66 -26.12 2.15
N ALA A 72 -0.66 -25.72 1.38
CA ALA A 72 -0.76 -24.60 0.45
C ALA A 72 -1.80 -24.82 -0.65
N SER A 73 -1.99 -26.06 -1.12
CA SER A 73 -2.96 -26.40 -2.17
C SER A 73 -4.44 -26.17 -1.76
N ARG A 74 -4.70 -26.00 -0.47
CA ARG A 74 -6.03 -25.74 0.08
C ARG A 74 -6.45 -24.27 -0.06
N PHE A 75 -5.51 -23.36 -0.36
CA PHE A 75 -5.73 -21.93 -0.37
C PHE A 75 -5.51 -21.33 -1.77
N VAL A 76 -6.31 -20.31 -2.05
CA VAL A 76 -6.27 -19.53 -3.30
C VAL A 76 -6.36 -18.04 -2.97
N ILE A 77 -5.86 -17.19 -3.89
CA ILE A 77 -6.11 -15.74 -3.86
C ILE A 77 -7.35 -15.46 -4.70
N GLY A 78 -8.35 -14.87 -4.07
CA GLY A 78 -9.59 -14.43 -4.71
C GLY A 78 -9.78 -12.92 -4.58
N GLN A 79 -11.02 -12.49 -4.76
CA GLN A 79 -11.38 -11.08 -4.64
C GLN A 79 -10.96 -10.50 -3.29
N THR A 80 -10.51 -9.24 -3.28
CA THR A 80 -10.11 -8.58 -2.03
C THR A 80 -11.30 -8.32 -1.11
N THR A 81 -11.07 -8.51 0.19
CA THR A 81 -11.97 -8.11 1.28
C THR A 81 -11.58 -6.76 1.88
N GLU A 82 -10.69 -6.04 1.25
CA GLU A 82 -10.29 -4.69 1.66
C GLU A 82 -11.52 -3.79 1.74
N ARG A 83 -11.68 -3.10 2.87
CA ARG A 83 -12.88 -2.27 3.15
C ARG A 83 -13.14 -1.22 2.09
N SER A 84 -12.09 -0.65 1.51
CA SER A 84 -12.18 0.36 0.47
C SER A 84 -12.88 -0.14 -0.80
N PHE A 85 -12.85 -1.46 -1.06
CA PHE A 85 -13.54 -2.11 -2.18
C PHE A 85 -14.89 -2.74 -1.79
N CYS A 86 -15.22 -2.84 -0.49
CA CYS A 86 -16.37 -3.60 0.01
C CYS A 86 -17.46 -2.73 0.65
N ALA A 87 -17.27 -1.40 0.81
CA ALA A 87 -18.33 -0.53 1.35
C ALA A 87 -19.56 -0.52 0.42
N ASP A 88 -20.76 -0.48 1.00
CA ASP A 88 -22.04 -0.70 0.29
C ASP A 88 -22.26 0.18 -0.94
N GLU A 89 -21.85 1.43 -0.88
CA GLU A 89 -21.89 2.36 -2.02
C GLU A 89 -20.89 2.02 -3.14
N ARG A 90 -19.95 1.13 -2.87
CA ARG A 90 -18.81 0.76 -3.72
C ARG A 90 -18.98 -0.65 -4.34
N GLN A 91 -19.99 -1.40 -3.93
CA GLN A 91 -20.17 -2.82 -4.33
C GLN A 91 -20.57 -3.02 -5.80
N GLU A 92 -21.15 -2.03 -6.45
CA GLU A 92 -21.90 -2.33 -7.67
C GLU A 92 -21.07 -2.50 -8.96
N GLN A 93 -19.82 -2.05 -9.06
CA GLN A 93 -19.15 -2.12 -10.37
C GLN A 93 -17.60 -2.13 -10.37
N GLY A 94 -16.93 -2.51 -9.30
CA GLY A 94 -15.46 -2.60 -9.32
C GLY A 94 -14.98 -4.03 -9.49
N VAL A 95 -14.04 -4.26 -10.36
CA VAL A 95 -13.23 -5.49 -10.33
C VAL A 95 -12.52 -5.51 -8.98
N ARG A 96 -12.90 -6.44 -8.11
CA ARG A 96 -12.30 -6.63 -6.77
C ARG A 96 -11.09 -7.57 -6.80
N GLY A 97 -10.41 -7.63 -7.92
CA GLY A 97 -9.30 -8.55 -8.11
C GLY A 97 -9.78 -10.00 -8.33
N PRO A 98 -8.90 -10.98 -8.14
CA PRO A 98 -7.48 -10.80 -7.77
C PRO A 98 -6.66 -10.17 -8.90
N TRP A 99 -5.64 -9.40 -8.53
CA TRP A 99 -4.70 -8.75 -9.47
C TRP A 99 -3.33 -9.44 -9.42
N ARG A 100 -2.59 -9.39 -10.52
CA ARG A 100 -1.27 -10.00 -10.59
C ARG A 100 -0.14 -9.06 -10.21
N THR A 101 -0.29 -7.78 -10.50
CA THR A 101 0.75 -6.77 -10.33
C THR A 101 0.29 -5.59 -9.48
N ALA A 102 1.25 -4.86 -8.92
CA ALA A 102 0.99 -3.61 -8.22
C ALA A 102 0.33 -2.55 -9.13
N GLU A 103 0.73 -2.53 -10.41
CA GLU A 103 0.16 -1.63 -11.42
C GLU A 103 -1.33 -1.92 -11.66
N GLU A 104 -1.71 -3.19 -11.84
CA GLU A 104 -3.10 -3.60 -11.99
C GLU A 104 -3.94 -3.22 -10.77
N TYR A 105 -3.41 -3.46 -9.56
CA TYR A 105 -4.07 -3.11 -8.31
C TYR A 105 -4.29 -1.60 -8.17
N LEU A 106 -3.25 -0.79 -8.34
CA LEU A 106 -3.33 0.67 -8.21
C LEU A 106 -4.18 1.30 -9.34
N THR A 107 -4.15 0.73 -10.53
CA THR A 107 -5.07 1.08 -11.61
C THR A 107 -6.53 0.82 -11.18
N ALA A 108 -6.80 -0.32 -10.54
CA ALA A 108 -8.15 -0.63 -10.05
C ALA A 108 -8.57 0.33 -8.91
N VAL A 109 -7.65 0.73 -8.03
CA VAL A 109 -7.88 1.75 -7.01
C VAL A 109 -8.31 3.08 -7.65
N ALA A 110 -7.54 3.56 -8.62
CA ALA A 110 -7.87 4.81 -9.32
C ALA A 110 -9.19 4.75 -10.10
N ARG A 111 -9.47 3.63 -10.78
CA ARG A 111 -10.75 3.41 -11.49
C ARG A 111 -11.94 3.36 -10.55
N ARG A 112 -11.78 2.77 -9.36
CA ARG A 112 -12.79 2.81 -8.30
C ARG A 112 -13.12 4.25 -7.90
N GLU A 113 -12.10 5.10 -7.68
CA GLU A 113 -12.30 6.50 -7.33
C GLU A 113 -13.00 7.28 -8.46
N ILE A 114 -12.63 7.05 -9.72
CA ILE A 114 -13.33 7.61 -10.88
C ILE A 114 -14.82 7.24 -10.85
N SER A 115 -15.13 5.96 -10.62
CA SER A 115 -16.51 5.47 -10.55
C SER A 115 -17.30 6.12 -9.42
N LEU A 116 -16.68 6.31 -8.25
CA LEU A 116 -17.31 7.01 -7.11
C LEU A 116 -17.60 8.47 -7.43
N ILE A 117 -16.64 9.17 -8.03
CA ILE A 117 -16.80 10.58 -8.43
C ILE A 117 -17.93 10.72 -9.44
N GLN A 118 -18.03 9.83 -10.41
CA GLN A 118 -19.10 9.81 -11.41
C GLN A 118 -20.47 9.52 -10.79
N LYS A 119 -20.56 8.53 -9.89
CA LYS A 119 -21.80 8.22 -9.16
C LYS A 119 -22.27 9.38 -8.30
N CYS A 120 -21.37 10.01 -7.55
CA CYS A 120 -21.72 11.18 -6.74
C CYS A 120 -22.19 12.38 -7.61
N ALA A 121 -21.72 12.45 -8.85
CA ALA A 121 -22.18 13.48 -9.80
C ALA A 121 -23.61 13.24 -10.31
N THR A 122 -24.00 11.98 -10.46
CA THR A 122 -25.34 11.60 -10.98
C THR A 122 -26.41 11.52 -9.88
N HIS A 123 -26.05 11.03 -8.69
CA HIS A 123 -26.92 11.00 -7.54
C HIS A 123 -26.83 12.31 -6.75
N ARG A 124 -27.62 13.31 -7.16
CA ARG A 124 -27.67 14.63 -6.50
C ARG A 124 -28.75 14.59 -5.41
N PRO A 125 -28.41 14.46 -4.12
CA PRO A 125 -29.36 14.74 -3.06
C PRO A 125 -29.82 16.19 -3.22
N GLN A 126 -31.15 16.42 -3.23
CA GLN A 126 -31.72 17.78 -3.33
C GLN A 126 -31.29 18.67 -2.15
N ASP A 127 -30.82 18.06 -1.08
CA ASP A 127 -30.50 18.72 0.21
C ASP A 127 -29.05 19.22 0.33
N VAL A 128 -28.20 19.04 -0.70
CA VAL A 128 -26.82 19.54 -0.66
C VAL A 128 -26.79 21.02 -1.05
N PRO A 129 -26.31 21.93 -0.15
CA PRO A 129 -26.19 23.35 -0.45
C PRO A 129 -25.40 23.60 -1.74
N ALA A 130 -25.85 24.58 -2.54
CA ALA A 130 -25.24 24.91 -3.84
C ALA A 130 -23.73 25.24 -3.73
N ALA A 131 -23.31 25.79 -2.57
CA ALA A 131 -21.89 26.12 -2.28
C ALA A 131 -20.99 24.88 -2.15
N VAL A 132 -21.54 23.69 -1.87
CA VAL A 132 -20.79 22.42 -1.69
C VAL A 132 -20.84 21.57 -2.97
N ARG A 133 -21.65 21.96 -3.96
CA ARG A 133 -21.80 21.21 -5.21
C ARG A 133 -20.57 21.38 -6.10
N ARG A 134 -19.89 20.28 -6.37
CA ARG A 134 -18.80 20.28 -7.38
C ARG A 134 -19.39 20.62 -8.75
N THR A 135 -18.74 21.52 -9.46
CA THR A 135 -19.11 21.83 -10.86
C THR A 135 -18.74 20.65 -11.77
N GLN A 136 -19.43 20.49 -12.90
CA GLN A 136 -19.09 19.45 -13.88
C GLN A 136 -17.63 19.57 -14.34
N GLY A 137 -17.10 20.79 -14.48
CA GLY A 137 -15.70 21.03 -14.81
C GLY A 137 -14.74 20.52 -13.73
N ALA A 138 -15.06 20.69 -12.43
CA ALA A 138 -14.24 20.17 -11.35
C ALA A 138 -14.27 18.63 -11.30
N ILE A 139 -15.41 18.02 -11.61
CA ILE A 139 -15.57 16.56 -11.71
C ILE A 139 -14.69 16.01 -12.83
N ASN A 140 -14.79 16.57 -14.02
CA ASN A 140 -14.01 16.16 -15.17
C ASN A 140 -12.51 16.33 -14.93
N ASN A 141 -12.09 17.44 -14.34
CA ASN A 141 -10.68 17.67 -13.98
C ASN A 141 -10.17 16.64 -12.98
N HIS A 142 -10.99 16.23 -12.00
CA HIS A 142 -10.60 15.22 -11.03
C HIS A 142 -10.39 13.85 -11.71
N ILE A 143 -11.30 13.47 -12.60
CA ILE A 143 -11.19 12.24 -13.38
C ILE A 143 -9.93 12.25 -14.24
N GLU A 144 -9.63 13.37 -14.90
CA GLU A 144 -8.41 13.51 -15.72
C GLU A 144 -7.13 13.39 -14.88
N LEU A 145 -7.09 13.92 -13.66
CA LEU A 145 -5.94 13.72 -12.76
C LEU A 145 -5.75 12.24 -12.38
N LEU A 146 -6.83 11.51 -12.11
CA LEU A 146 -6.76 10.08 -11.83
C LEU A 146 -6.29 9.26 -13.05
N LYS A 147 -6.71 9.65 -14.25
CA LYS A 147 -6.21 9.04 -15.49
C LYS A 147 -4.70 9.31 -15.68
N LYS A 148 -4.25 10.54 -15.42
CA LYS A 148 -2.81 10.88 -15.46
C LYS A 148 -2.01 10.07 -14.45
N PHE A 149 -2.54 9.87 -13.25
CA PHE A 149 -1.91 8.96 -12.29
C PHE A 149 -1.75 7.55 -12.86
N ILE A 150 -2.79 6.99 -13.49
CA ILE A 150 -2.70 5.64 -14.11
C ILE A 150 -1.59 5.60 -15.16
N THR A 151 -1.45 6.65 -15.97
CA THR A 151 -0.40 6.71 -17.01
C THR A 151 1.01 6.83 -16.40
N LEU A 152 1.14 7.48 -15.24
CA LEU A 152 2.42 7.63 -14.54
C LEU A 152 2.87 6.37 -13.80
N LEU A 153 1.95 5.44 -13.45
CA LEU A 153 2.24 4.27 -12.62
C LEU A 153 3.49 3.50 -13.05
N PRO A 154 3.70 3.15 -14.33
CA PRO A 154 4.89 2.39 -14.74
C PRO A 154 6.22 3.07 -14.41
N TYR A 155 6.24 4.39 -14.27
CA TYR A 155 7.45 5.20 -14.04
C TYR A 155 7.71 5.49 -12.58
N ILE A 156 6.67 5.47 -11.73
CA ILE A 156 6.76 5.85 -10.32
C ILE A 156 6.68 4.67 -9.35
N LEU A 157 6.34 3.47 -9.85
CA LEU A 157 6.31 2.27 -9.01
C LEU A 157 7.73 1.92 -8.54
N PRO A 158 7.89 1.54 -7.27
CA PRO A 158 9.13 0.93 -6.81
C PRO A 158 9.49 -0.29 -7.66
N THR A 159 10.78 -0.52 -7.86
CA THR A 159 11.26 -1.64 -8.67
C THR A 159 11.53 -2.89 -7.83
N GLY A 160 11.48 -4.05 -8.49
CA GLY A 160 11.90 -5.33 -7.92
C GLY A 160 10.96 -5.86 -6.83
N GLU A 161 11.56 -6.41 -5.77
CA GLU A 161 10.85 -7.15 -4.72
C GLU A 161 9.87 -6.31 -3.89
N ALA A 162 9.99 -4.99 -3.90
CA ALA A 162 9.10 -4.10 -3.15
C ALA A 162 7.65 -4.13 -3.66
N THR A 163 7.44 -4.46 -4.93
CA THR A 163 6.10 -4.51 -5.54
C THR A 163 5.41 -5.86 -5.42
N ARG A 164 6.10 -6.88 -4.91
CA ARG A 164 5.52 -8.22 -4.87
C ARG A 164 4.35 -8.34 -3.89
N PRO A 165 3.35 -9.18 -4.19
CA PRO A 165 2.26 -9.44 -3.27
C PRO A 165 2.78 -10.08 -1.98
N THR A 166 2.42 -9.47 -0.85
CA THR A 166 2.83 -9.93 0.50
C THR A 166 1.62 -9.89 1.41
N LEU A 167 1.54 -10.82 2.34
CA LEU A 167 0.54 -10.84 3.41
C LEU A 167 1.15 -10.21 4.65
N MET A 168 0.55 -9.14 5.17
CA MET A 168 0.95 -8.51 6.42
C MET A 168 -0.26 -8.38 7.35
N HIS A 169 0.00 -8.43 8.65
CA HIS A 169 -1.02 -8.16 9.65
C HIS A 169 -1.09 -6.65 9.90
N HIS A 170 -2.21 -6.03 9.50
CA HIS A 170 -2.33 -4.57 9.50
C HIS A 170 -2.52 -3.95 10.88
N ASP A 171 -2.85 -4.76 11.89
CA ASP A 171 -3.26 -4.32 13.22
C ASP A 171 -2.51 -5.07 14.32
N LEU A 172 -1.16 -5.01 14.29
CA LEU A 172 -0.29 -5.64 15.28
C LEU A 172 -0.10 -4.73 16.50
N HIS A 173 -1.13 -4.67 17.35
CA HIS A 173 -1.06 -4.04 18.67
C HIS A 173 -0.98 -5.08 19.79
N LEU A 174 -0.77 -4.63 21.03
CA LEU A 174 -0.51 -5.51 22.18
C LEU A 174 -1.61 -6.54 22.46
N ASP A 175 -2.88 -6.22 22.11
CA ASP A 175 -4.02 -7.11 22.38
C ASP A 175 -4.14 -8.24 21.35
N ASN A 176 -3.53 -8.09 20.17
CA ASN A 176 -3.56 -9.10 19.11
C ASN A 176 -2.39 -10.08 19.18
N ILE A 177 -1.44 -9.86 20.09
CA ILE A 177 -0.26 -10.69 20.27
C ILE A 177 -0.38 -11.49 21.58
N PHE A 178 -0.17 -12.79 21.50
CA PHE A 178 -0.08 -13.69 22.68
C PHE A 178 1.34 -14.22 22.81
N VAL A 179 1.84 -14.25 24.03
CA VAL A 179 3.17 -14.73 24.37
C VAL A 179 3.12 -16.00 25.21
N ASP A 180 4.16 -16.78 25.14
CA ASP A 180 4.30 -17.98 25.96
C ASP A 180 4.29 -17.63 27.46
N SER A 181 3.57 -18.41 28.25
CA SER A 181 3.38 -18.14 29.68
C SER A 181 4.66 -18.30 30.50
N ALA A 182 5.61 -19.14 30.06
CA ALA A 182 6.86 -19.38 30.72
C ALA A 182 7.98 -18.47 30.19
N ASP A 183 7.93 -18.11 28.90
CA ASP A 183 8.93 -17.27 28.25
C ASP A 183 8.25 -16.17 27.43
N PRO A 184 7.98 -15.00 28.01
CA PRO A 184 7.25 -13.93 27.33
C PRO A 184 8.04 -13.27 26.18
N THR A 185 9.25 -13.71 25.90
CA THR A 185 9.98 -13.28 24.68
C THR A 185 9.55 -14.04 23.43
N LYS A 186 8.76 -15.11 23.58
CA LYS A 186 8.25 -15.93 22.50
C LYS A 186 6.81 -15.62 22.20
N ILE A 187 6.52 -15.23 20.97
CA ILE A 187 5.14 -15.08 20.48
C ILE A 187 4.58 -16.49 20.23
N SER A 188 3.49 -16.82 20.92
CA SER A 188 2.77 -18.09 20.78
C SER A 188 1.68 -18.02 19.72
N SER A 189 1.01 -16.86 19.56
CA SER A 189 -0.05 -16.65 18.59
C SER A 189 -0.24 -15.18 18.26
N ILE A 190 -0.73 -14.92 17.07
CA ILE A 190 -1.26 -13.64 16.63
C ILE A 190 -2.71 -13.89 16.21
N ILE A 191 -3.63 -13.09 16.70
CA ILE A 191 -5.06 -13.18 16.44
C ILE A 191 -5.55 -12.00 15.61
N ASP A 192 -6.84 -12.01 15.29
CA ASP A 192 -7.54 -10.96 14.54
C ASP A 192 -7.02 -10.73 13.12
N TRP A 193 -6.99 -11.80 12.34
CA TRP A 193 -6.63 -11.80 10.92
C TRP A 193 -7.79 -11.38 10.01
N GLN A 194 -8.82 -10.70 10.56
CA GLN A 194 -9.93 -10.22 9.76
C GLN A 194 -9.49 -9.11 8.80
N ALA A 195 -10.11 -9.08 7.62
CA ALA A 195 -9.80 -8.12 6.56
C ALA A 195 -8.33 -8.09 6.09
N VAL A 196 -7.55 -9.13 6.41
CA VAL A 196 -6.18 -9.27 5.90
C VAL A 196 -6.22 -9.74 4.45
N TYR A 197 -5.40 -9.12 3.63
CA TYR A 197 -5.27 -9.43 2.20
C TYR A 197 -3.82 -9.30 1.76
N THR A 198 -3.49 -9.91 0.64
CA THR A 198 -2.19 -9.69 0.00
C THR A 198 -2.22 -8.41 -0.80
N ALA A 199 -1.20 -7.57 -0.63
CA ALA A 199 -1.01 -6.35 -1.41
C ALA A 199 0.49 -6.12 -1.67
N PRO A 200 0.85 -5.16 -2.53
CA PRO A 200 2.26 -4.83 -2.76
C PRO A 200 2.99 -4.53 -1.46
N LEU A 201 4.17 -5.10 -1.27
CA LEU A 201 4.91 -4.97 -0.02
C LEU A 201 5.15 -3.51 0.38
N PHE A 202 5.50 -2.64 -0.58
CA PHE A 202 5.77 -1.22 -0.29
C PHE A 202 4.55 -0.46 0.27
N LEU A 203 3.32 -0.89 -0.04
CA LEU A 203 2.10 -0.30 0.51
C LEU A 203 1.76 -0.80 1.91
N GLN A 204 2.34 -1.92 2.32
CA GLN A 204 2.07 -2.57 3.61
C GLN A 204 3.23 -2.44 4.59
N ALA A 205 4.45 -2.18 4.09
CA ALA A 205 5.65 -2.10 4.88
C ALA A 205 5.61 -0.86 5.80
N ARG A 206 5.41 -1.11 7.10
CA ARG A 206 5.34 -0.09 8.14
C ARG A 206 5.74 -0.68 9.49
N PHE A 207 6.00 0.18 10.46
CA PHE A 207 6.14 -0.29 11.83
C PHE A 207 4.84 -0.92 12.33
N PRO A 208 4.90 -2.06 13.04
CA PRO A 208 3.76 -2.56 13.80
C PRO A 208 3.25 -1.55 14.82
N SER A 209 1.93 -1.49 15.03
CA SER A 209 1.29 -0.51 15.92
C SER A 209 1.77 -0.60 17.39
N VAL A 210 2.36 -1.73 17.78
CA VAL A 210 3.01 -1.87 19.08
C VAL A 210 4.15 -0.87 19.30
N PHE A 211 4.70 -0.29 18.22
CA PHE A 211 5.78 0.71 18.25
C PHE A 211 5.28 2.13 17.94
N ASP A 212 3.96 2.35 17.84
CA ASP A 212 3.42 3.67 17.56
C ASP A 212 3.79 4.65 18.68
N CYS A 213 4.30 5.80 18.29
CA CYS A 213 4.63 6.94 19.17
C CYS A 213 4.56 8.22 18.35
N ASP A 214 4.16 9.30 19.02
CA ASP A 214 4.03 10.64 18.42
C ASP A 214 5.38 11.39 18.35
N ASP A 215 6.42 10.82 19.01
CA ASP A 215 7.73 11.46 19.07
C ASP A 215 8.45 11.37 17.71
N PRO A 216 9.19 12.41 17.29
CA PRO A 216 10.01 12.40 16.09
C PRO A 216 10.96 11.20 16.10
N TYR A 217 10.94 10.42 15.02
CA TYR A 217 11.73 9.20 14.92
C TYR A 217 12.95 9.38 14.00
N PRO A 218 14.18 9.25 14.55
CA PRO A 218 15.39 9.33 13.72
C PRO A 218 15.56 8.07 12.88
N TRP A 219 15.29 8.13 11.57
CA TRP A 219 15.41 7.00 10.65
C TRP A 219 16.87 6.60 10.41
N GLY A 220 17.11 5.32 10.14
CA GLY A 220 18.45 4.81 9.83
C GLY A 220 19.31 4.49 11.07
N ALA A 221 20.62 4.66 10.95
CA ALA A 221 21.56 4.28 12.00
C ALA A 221 21.65 5.27 13.19
N VAL A 222 20.87 6.34 13.15
CA VAL A 222 20.85 7.36 14.23
C VAL A 222 20.14 6.82 15.46
N GLN A 223 20.80 6.91 16.60
CA GLN A 223 20.20 6.49 17.88
C GLN A 223 19.30 7.59 18.44
N PRO A 224 18.16 7.22 19.06
CA PRO A 224 17.37 8.18 19.84
C PRO A 224 18.18 8.73 21.02
N GLU A 225 18.08 10.00 21.26
CA GLU A 225 18.72 10.69 22.38
C GLU A 225 17.69 11.30 23.31
N LEU A 226 18.06 11.55 24.55
CA LEU A 226 17.25 12.36 25.47
C LEU A 226 17.28 13.83 25.02
N PRO A 227 16.27 14.64 25.35
CA PRO A 227 16.30 16.07 25.04
C PRO A 227 17.54 16.77 25.59
N ASP A 228 18.10 17.74 24.85
CA ASP A 228 19.30 18.47 25.24
C ASP A 228 19.19 19.16 26.59
N ASP A 229 17.99 19.57 26.95
CA ASP A 229 17.64 20.24 28.22
C ASP A 229 17.23 19.27 29.34
N PHE A 230 17.41 17.95 29.13
CA PHE A 230 16.94 16.91 30.05
C PHE A 230 17.31 17.19 31.53
N ASP A 231 18.54 17.64 31.77
CA ASP A 231 19.00 17.90 33.16
C ASP A 231 18.26 19.06 33.85
N ASN A 232 17.69 19.95 33.07
CA ASN A 232 16.95 21.13 33.54
C ASN A 232 15.44 20.87 33.73
N LEU A 233 14.93 19.72 33.26
CA LEU A 233 13.53 19.35 33.34
C LEU A 233 13.10 19.03 34.78
N SER A 234 11.83 19.27 35.09
CA SER A 234 11.23 18.84 36.36
C SER A 234 11.22 17.29 36.47
N PRO A 235 11.08 16.74 37.68
CA PRO A 235 11.03 15.29 37.88
C PRO A 235 9.96 14.59 37.06
N MET A 236 8.79 15.21 36.85
CA MET A 236 7.70 14.68 36.04
C MET A 236 8.04 14.68 34.53
N GLU A 237 8.61 15.78 34.06
CA GLU A 237 9.06 15.89 32.64
C GLU A 237 10.19 14.93 32.36
N LYS A 238 11.14 14.74 33.27
CA LYS A 238 12.20 13.72 33.15
C LYS A 238 11.63 12.30 33.01
N GLU A 239 10.60 11.98 33.77
CA GLU A 239 9.96 10.66 33.69
C GLU A 239 9.24 10.48 32.34
N LEU A 240 8.57 11.50 31.81
CA LEU A 240 7.95 11.48 30.50
C LEU A 240 9.00 11.34 29.37
N ALA A 241 10.07 12.12 29.44
CA ALA A 241 11.17 12.07 28.48
C ALA A 241 11.85 10.69 28.46
N ARG A 242 12.06 10.06 29.62
CA ARG A 242 12.59 8.67 29.69
C ARG A 242 11.63 7.68 29.03
N LYS A 243 10.33 7.79 29.32
CA LYS A 243 9.34 6.88 28.68
C LYS A 243 9.27 7.04 27.17
N ALA A 244 9.33 8.28 26.67
CA ALA A 244 9.41 8.56 25.24
C ALA A 244 10.69 7.96 24.63
N HIS A 245 11.83 8.21 25.24
CA HIS A 245 13.12 7.67 24.82
C HIS A 245 13.13 6.13 24.80
N ASP A 246 12.55 5.46 25.83
CA ASP A 246 12.49 4.00 25.88
C ASP A 246 11.61 3.43 24.75
N ARG A 247 10.49 4.12 24.38
CA ARG A 247 9.67 3.74 23.22
C ARG A 247 10.46 3.89 21.92
N LEU A 248 11.14 5.02 21.73
CA LEU A 248 11.98 5.25 20.55
C LEU A 248 13.12 4.22 20.43
N ARG A 249 13.76 3.87 21.55
CA ARG A 249 14.81 2.82 21.57
C ARG A 249 14.26 1.46 21.15
N LEU A 250 13.06 1.10 21.61
CA LEU A 250 12.45 -0.17 21.22
C LEU A 250 12.10 -0.20 19.73
N LYS A 251 11.52 0.90 19.20
CA LYS A 251 11.26 1.09 17.77
C LYS A 251 12.56 1.04 16.96
N LYS A 252 13.63 1.69 17.43
CA LYS A 252 14.96 1.62 16.82
C LYS A 252 15.52 0.22 16.81
N PHE A 253 15.34 -0.53 17.88
CA PHE A 253 15.79 -1.93 17.93
C PHE A 253 15.02 -2.80 16.90
N TYR A 254 13.71 -2.56 16.72
CA TYR A 254 12.96 -3.23 15.66
C TYR A 254 13.50 -2.90 14.28
N GLU A 255 13.75 -1.61 13.99
CA GLU A 255 14.34 -1.19 12.71
C GLU A 255 15.67 -1.89 12.44
N LEU A 256 16.61 -1.83 13.39
CA LEU A 256 17.94 -2.43 13.23
C LEU A 256 17.89 -3.95 13.13
N ALA A 257 17.02 -4.61 13.90
CA ALA A 257 16.79 -6.05 13.80
C ALA A 257 16.20 -6.41 12.44
N SER A 258 15.23 -5.64 11.96
CA SER A 258 14.62 -5.84 10.63
C SER A 258 15.62 -5.59 9.51
N ARG A 259 16.47 -4.57 9.59
CA ARG A 259 17.57 -4.34 8.61
C ARG A 259 18.48 -5.56 8.50
N LYS A 260 18.76 -6.21 9.62
CA LYS A 260 19.64 -7.38 9.66
C LYS A 260 18.93 -8.68 9.23
N PHE A 261 17.72 -8.92 9.70
CA PHE A 261 17.05 -10.23 9.59
C PHE A 261 15.89 -10.25 8.61
N ASN A 262 15.33 -9.10 8.27
CA ASN A 262 14.23 -8.93 7.30
C ASN A 262 14.52 -7.76 6.35
N PRO A 263 15.66 -7.78 5.62
CA PRO A 263 16.13 -6.64 4.82
C PRO A 263 15.16 -6.23 3.71
N LEU A 264 14.33 -7.15 3.24
CA LEU A 264 13.36 -6.88 2.19
C LEU A 264 12.22 -5.98 2.68
N LEU A 265 11.74 -6.22 3.91
CA LEU A 265 10.78 -5.32 4.56
C LEU A 265 11.37 -3.91 4.68
N MET A 266 12.61 -3.82 5.17
CA MET A 266 13.26 -2.52 5.36
C MET A 266 13.51 -1.79 4.04
N LYS A 267 13.90 -2.51 2.99
CA LYS A 267 14.04 -1.92 1.65
C LYS A 267 12.71 -1.34 1.13
N ALA A 268 11.60 -2.03 1.40
CA ALA A 268 10.27 -1.52 1.03
C ALA A 268 9.87 -0.31 1.89
N MET A 269 10.20 -0.32 3.19
CA MET A 269 9.98 0.84 4.07
C MET A 269 10.85 2.03 3.66
N ASP A 270 12.15 1.81 3.37
CA ASP A 270 13.07 2.87 2.92
C ASP A 270 12.57 3.56 1.64
N ALA A 271 11.98 2.79 0.72
CA ALA A 271 11.43 3.34 -0.52
C ALA A 271 10.21 4.27 -0.31
N MET A 272 9.62 4.28 0.89
CA MET A 272 8.42 5.07 1.24
C MET A 272 8.68 6.07 2.38
N GLN A 273 9.94 6.23 2.82
CA GLN A 273 10.30 7.06 3.97
C GLN A 273 10.83 8.45 3.60
N ASP A 274 10.95 8.75 2.32
CA ASP A 274 11.32 10.09 1.91
C ASP A 274 10.08 10.99 1.99
N ASP A 275 9.95 11.74 3.09
CA ASP A 275 8.84 12.66 3.32
C ASP A 275 8.84 13.81 2.30
N ASP A 276 9.97 14.09 1.66
CA ASP A 276 10.09 15.07 0.58
C ASP A 276 9.76 14.46 -0.78
N ASP A 277 9.58 13.12 -0.86
CA ASP A 277 9.21 12.44 -2.10
C ASP A 277 7.67 12.38 -2.28
N PRO A 278 7.11 13.19 -3.18
CA PRO A 278 5.66 13.17 -3.45
C PRO A 278 5.17 11.80 -3.94
N THR A 279 6.06 10.95 -4.43
CA THR A 279 5.74 9.62 -4.95
C THR A 279 5.25 8.68 -3.85
N SER A 280 5.80 8.77 -2.64
CA SER A 280 5.39 7.92 -1.52
C SER A 280 3.95 8.21 -1.08
N TYR A 281 3.53 9.47 -1.14
CA TYR A 281 2.23 9.91 -0.65
C TYR A 281 1.09 9.70 -1.66
N ILE A 282 1.38 9.72 -2.96
CA ILE A 282 0.35 9.66 -4.00
C ILE A 282 -0.42 8.33 -4.00
N PHE A 283 0.24 7.22 -3.70
CA PHE A 283 -0.40 5.90 -3.68
C PHE A 283 -1.49 5.81 -2.60
N TYR A 284 -1.29 6.49 -1.47
CA TYR A 284 -2.28 6.60 -0.41
C TYR A 284 -3.40 7.58 -0.80
N LEU A 285 -3.03 8.76 -1.27
CA LEU A 285 -3.97 9.83 -1.58
C LEU A 285 -4.95 9.46 -2.69
N VAL A 286 -4.49 8.75 -3.72
CA VAL A 286 -5.35 8.29 -4.83
C VAL A 286 -6.51 7.45 -4.31
N GLY A 287 -6.27 6.56 -3.35
CA GLY A 287 -7.32 5.70 -2.79
C GLY A 287 -8.40 6.43 -1.97
N GLN A 288 -8.19 7.70 -1.65
CA GLN A 288 -9.11 8.56 -0.87
C GLN A 288 -9.51 9.83 -1.60
N SER A 289 -9.13 9.99 -2.86
CA SER A 289 -9.28 11.24 -3.60
C SER A 289 -10.73 11.67 -3.78
N SER A 290 -11.69 10.75 -3.80
CA SER A 290 -13.13 11.06 -3.84
C SER A 290 -13.60 11.81 -2.59
N SER A 291 -12.95 11.57 -1.43
CA SER A 291 -13.22 12.22 -0.13
C SER A 291 -12.38 13.47 0.06
N ASP A 292 -11.08 13.39 -0.18
CA ASP A 292 -10.09 14.44 0.12
C ASP A 292 -10.07 15.55 -0.93
N GLY A 293 -10.63 15.27 -2.10
CA GLY A 293 -10.76 16.24 -3.17
C GLY A 293 -9.60 16.26 -4.16
N LEU A 294 -9.73 17.15 -5.15
CA LEU A 294 -8.79 17.17 -6.28
C LEU A 294 -7.52 17.98 -6.01
N VAL A 295 -7.53 18.91 -5.04
CA VAL A 295 -6.40 19.84 -4.84
C VAL A 295 -5.13 19.12 -4.41
N PRO A 296 -5.14 18.28 -3.33
CA PRO A 296 -3.96 17.54 -2.94
C PRO A 296 -3.45 16.59 -4.04
N LEU A 297 -4.36 15.92 -4.74
CA LEU A 297 -4.01 15.04 -5.86
C LEU A 297 -3.30 15.79 -6.99
N ARG A 298 -3.81 16.99 -7.33
CA ARG A 298 -3.21 17.83 -8.37
C ARG A 298 -1.81 18.30 -7.99
N GLU A 299 -1.63 18.76 -6.76
CA GLU A 299 -0.34 19.24 -6.26
C GLU A 299 0.73 18.15 -6.30
N LEU A 300 0.40 16.95 -5.79
CA LEU A 300 1.32 15.81 -5.84
C LEU A 300 1.65 15.38 -7.28
N LEU A 301 0.66 15.31 -8.17
CA LEU A 301 0.91 14.95 -9.56
C LEU A 301 1.82 15.96 -10.27
N VAL A 302 1.67 17.26 -10.01
CA VAL A 302 2.57 18.28 -10.55
C VAL A 302 3.99 18.08 -10.04
N GLN A 303 4.18 17.89 -8.74
CA GLN A 303 5.49 17.65 -8.14
C GLN A 303 6.16 16.37 -8.70
N ILE A 304 5.39 15.29 -8.83
CA ILE A 304 5.89 14.03 -9.41
C ILE A 304 6.29 14.24 -10.86
N TYR A 305 5.47 14.91 -11.67
CA TYR A 305 5.76 15.19 -13.06
C TYR A 305 7.04 16.02 -13.23
N GLU A 306 7.22 17.06 -12.41
CA GLU A 306 8.45 17.86 -12.40
C GLU A 306 9.68 17.08 -11.95
N LYS A 307 9.51 16.20 -10.95
CA LYS A 307 10.58 15.31 -10.48
C LYS A 307 11.00 14.32 -11.56
N GLU A 308 10.04 13.63 -12.17
CA GLU A 308 10.31 12.66 -13.22
C GLU A 308 10.87 13.34 -14.49
N GLY A 309 10.34 14.50 -14.86
CA GLY A 309 10.89 15.28 -15.97
C GLY A 309 12.36 15.68 -15.75
N ARG A 310 12.74 16.03 -14.52
CA ARG A 310 14.15 16.30 -14.16
C ARG A 310 15.02 15.05 -14.15
N ARG A 311 14.46 13.92 -13.69
CA ARG A 311 15.19 12.64 -13.62
C ARG A 311 15.39 12.02 -14.99
N GLN A 312 14.36 12.06 -15.84
CA GLN A 312 14.32 11.40 -17.16
C GLN A 312 14.84 12.31 -18.29
N GLY A 313 14.84 13.63 -18.06
CA GLY A 313 15.24 14.63 -19.03
C GLY A 313 14.11 15.19 -19.90
N GLU A 314 14.44 16.26 -20.62
CA GLU A 314 13.46 17.01 -21.42
C GLU A 314 12.87 16.19 -22.57
N GLU A 315 13.67 15.33 -23.19
CA GLU A 315 13.22 14.43 -24.26
C GLU A 315 12.16 13.44 -23.81
N TRP A 316 12.30 12.92 -22.59
CA TRP A 316 11.29 12.04 -21.97
C TRP A 316 9.97 12.79 -21.74
N ALA A 317 10.04 14.00 -21.17
CA ALA A 317 8.84 14.82 -20.90
C ALA A 317 8.06 15.13 -22.20
N VAL A 318 8.77 15.40 -23.29
CA VAL A 318 8.14 15.62 -24.62
C VAL A 318 7.52 14.31 -25.11
N ALA A 319 8.25 13.21 -25.10
CA ALA A 319 7.75 11.89 -25.55
C ALA A 319 6.56 11.41 -24.72
N PHE A 320 6.57 11.66 -23.41
CA PHE A 320 5.46 11.35 -22.52
C PHE A 320 4.20 12.15 -22.84
N ASN A 321 4.33 13.45 -23.09
CA ASN A 321 3.21 14.28 -23.51
C ASN A 321 2.66 13.86 -24.88
N GLU A 322 3.51 13.50 -25.82
CA GLU A 322 3.10 12.99 -27.13
C GLU A 322 2.31 11.67 -26.98
N TYR A 323 2.81 10.75 -26.14
CA TYR A 323 2.12 9.50 -25.84
C TYR A 323 0.75 9.73 -25.19
N GLU A 324 0.66 10.60 -24.19
CA GLU A 324 -0.61 10.94 -23.54
C GLU A 324 -1.62 11.55 -24.50
N ASN A 325 -1.16 12.48 -25.35
CA ASN A 325 -2.03 13.13 -26.33
C ASN A 325 -2.56 12.10 -27.36
N LEU A 326 -1.70 11.25 -27.90
CA LEU A 326 -2.10 10.22 -28.84
C LEU A 326 -3.07 9.22 -28.20
N ARG A 327 -2.77 8.78 -26.97
CA ARG A 327 -3.64 7.88 -26.22
C ARG A 327 -5.02 8.49 -25.96
N ALA A 328 -5.10 9.78 -25.60
CA ALA A 328 -6.36 10.48 -25.38
C ALA A 328 -7.18 10.62 -26.67
N GLN A 329 -6.52 10.76 -27.82
CA GLN A 329 -7.20 10.79 -29.12
C GLN A 329 -7.78 9.43 -29.49
N LEU A 330 -7.08 8.35 -29.18
CA LEU A 330 -7.46 6.98 -29.57
C LEU A 330 -8.55 6.37 -28.68
N LEU A 331 -8.53 6.68 -27.40
CA LEU A 331 -9.43 6.08 -26.40
C LEU A 331 -10.57 7.02 -25.99
N GLY A 332 -10.69 8.19 -26.63
CA GLY A 332 -11.58 9.25 -26.20
C GLY A 332 -11.14 9.86 -24.86
N LYS A 333 -11.76 10.98 -24.49
CA LYS A 333 -11.43 11.69 -23.23
C LYS A 333 -11.65 10.83 -21.97
N ASP A 334 -12.47 9.81 -22.04
CA ASP A 334 -12.85 8.97 -20.90
C ASP A 334 -12.11 7.64 -20.83
N GLY A 335 -11.26 7.33 -21.82
CA GLY A 335 -10.56 6.06 -21.92
C GLY A 335 -11.48 4.85 -22.16
N TRP A 336 -12.76 5.14 -22.50
CA TRP A 336 -13.80 4.17 -22.85
C TRP A 336 -14.45 4.58 -24.15
N VAL A 337 -14.78 3.58 -24.95
CA VAL A 337 -15.54 3.76 -26.19
C VAL A 337 -16.90 3.12 -25.94
N SER A 338 -17.99 3.77 -26.37
CA SER A 338 -19.31 3.15 -26.32
C SER A 338 -19.35 1.90 -27.21
N ASN A 339 -20.25 0.96 -26.92
CA ASN A 339 -20.41 -0.22 -27.76
C ASN A 339 -20.75 0.12 -29.22
N GLU A 340 -21.37 1.26 -29.46
CA GLU A 340 -21.72 1.73 -30.81
C GLU A 340 -20.54 2.31 -31.56
N GLU A 341 -19.54 2.86 -30.85
CA GLU A 341 -18.32 3.47 -31.42
C GLU A 341 -17.12 2.49 -31.39
N TYR A 342 -17.31 1.27 -30.84
CA TYR A 342 -16.23 0.32 -30.63
C TYR A 342 -15.49 -0.08 -31.92
N ASP A 343 -16.23 -0.36 -32.98
CA ASP A 343 -15.64 -0.79 -34.27
C ASP A 343 -14.82 0.33 -34.93
N GLU A 344 -15.30 1.57 -34.85
CA GLU A 344 -14.58 2.75 -35.35
C GLU A 344 -13.33 3.03 -34.51
N ALA A 345 -13.46 2.98 -33.17
CA ALA A 345 -12.32 3.14 -32.26
C ALA A 345 -11.27 2.03 -32.46
N MET A 346 -11.69 0.79 -32.72
CA MET A 346 -10.77 -0.31 -33.03
C MET A 346 -10.05 -0.13 -34.36
N GLN A 347 -10.70 0.43 -35.37
CA GLN A 347 -10.05 0.77 -36.64
C GLN A 347 -9.00 1.88 -36.43
N ILE A 348 -9.35 2.93 -35.71
CA ILE A 348 -8.43 4.03 -35.37
C ILE A 348 -7.26 3.50 -34.52
N TYR A 349 -7.53 2.66 -33.52
CA TYR A 349 -6.49 2.01 -32.72
C TYR A 349 -5.54 1.16 -33.56
N GLN A 350 -6.06 0.34 -34.46
CA GLN A 350 -5.25 -0.48 -35.35
C GLN A 350 -4.35 0.36 -36.26
N SER A 351 -4.85 1.51 -36.77
CA SER A 351 -4.07 2.40 -37.62
C SER A 351 -2.95 3.15 -36.89
N HIS A 352 -3.09 3.39 -35.58
CA HIS A 352 -2.10 4.11 -34.78
C HIS A 352 -1.36 3.21 -33.77
N LYS A 353 -1.62 1.92 -33.79
CA LYS A 353 -1.00 0.96 -32.85
C LYS A 353 0.52 1.00 -32.91
N ASP A 354 1.07 1.07 -34.12
CA ASP A 354 2.51 1.10 -34.35
C ASP A 354 3.14 2.41 -33.81
N ASP A 355 2.43 3.54 -33.93
CA ASP A 355 2.87 4.83 -33.40
C ASP A 355 2.86 4.84 -31.86
N LEU A 356 1.82 4.29 -31.23
CA LEU A 356 1.75 4.12 -29.78
C LEU A 356 2.86 3.21 -29.26
N GLU A 357 3.09 2.08 -29.92
CA GLU A 357 4.17 1.17 -29.55
C GLU A 357 5.56 1.80 -29.77
N ALA A 358 5.73 2.60 -30.81
CA ALA A 358 6.96 3.33 -31.07
C ALA A 358 7.25 4.38 -29.97
N LEU A 359 6.24 5.16 -29.60
CA LEU A 359 6.34 6.14 -28.51
C LEU A 359 6.60 5.45 -27.16
N ARG A 360 5.93 4.34 -26.88
CA ARG A 360 6.17 3.55 -25.68
C ARG A 360 7.62 3.02 -25.61
N ARG A 361 8.14 2.45 -26.70
CA ARG A 361 9.55 2.02 -26.77
C ARG A 361 10.53 3.17 -26.61
N ARG A 362 10.20 4.34 -27.17
CA ARG A 362 11.02 5.56 -26.98
C ARG A 362 11.06 5.98 -25.52
N LEU A 363 9.92 5.94 -24.81
CA LEU A 363 9.85 6.22 -23.38
C LEU A 363 10.67 5.21 -22.55
N GLU A 364 10.58 3.92 -22.88
CA GLU A 364 11.36 2.85 -22.24
C GLU A 364 12.86 2.99 -22.48
N GLN A 365 13.29 3.54 -23.62
CA GLN A 365 14.71 3.81 -23.93
C GLN A 365 15.24 5.08 -23.24
N LEU A 366 14.38 6.03 -22.93
CA LEU A 366 14.72 7.28 -22.25
C LEU A 366 14.64 7.16 -20.73
N SER A 367 14.03 6.08 -20.20
CA SER A 367 13.94 5.77 -18.77
C SER A 367 15.13 4.92 -18.31
#